data_e0daa847d0540deecf17772ca243098a
#
_entry.id   e0daa847d0540deecf17772ca243098a
#
_cell.length_a   1.000
_cell.length_b   1.000
_cell.length_c   1.000
_cell.angle_alpha   90.00
_cell.angle_beta   90.00
_cell.angle_gamma   90.00
#
_symmetry.space_group_name_H-M   'P 1'
#
loop_
_entity.id
_entity.type
_entity.pdbx_description
1 polymer ?
#
loop_
_entity_poly.entity_id
_entity_poly.type
_entity_poly.pdbx_seq_one_letter_code
_entity_poly.pdbx_strand_id
1 'polypeptide(L)'
;ESLREAAFEQLTTIRELRTFEIETALQTIVTGVMLDSRTTDTVEASIAFNAAFAELEVAPPPEADVDALNAYYESDFLPALEARSGNDYDAVSLQPFSNAGKKLQLLYTAVSDDYDTKLAITDAGDGSEWSSAHARVHPYYRDLVTDLGYEDVLLTNMEGQVVYSAYKGIDLGYNLFAPPTNGTVLGQAVKDVLASSTLDAVIVTDFERWVPSLNVPTAWIVSPVGKPGALTGALAVQVPLEVINQTLTGGHQWEEQGLGKTGEAYIVGPDHLMRSISRALIEHPDTYAASVISAGTSPDVAERIVEIGGTVLLQPIET
;
A
#
# COMPACT_ATOMS: atom_id res chain seq x y z
N GLU A 1 -46.08 -4.91 -3.22
CA GLU A 1 -45.47 -4.48 -1.96
C GLU A 1 -44.62 -5.60 -1.36
N SER A 2 -45.12 -6.79 -1.14
CA SER A 2 -44.40 -7.91 -0.51
C SER A 2 -43.14 -8.38 -1.24
N LEU A 3 -43.10 -8.39 -2.60
CA LEU A 3 -41.91 -8.79 -3.35
C LEU A 3 -40.80 -7.72 -3.27
N ARG A 4 -41.17 -6.45 -3.25
CA ARG A 4 -40.26 -5.35 -3.08
C ARG A 4 -39.63 -5.32 -1.67
N GLU A 5 -40.47 -5.53 -0.66
CA GLU A 5 -40.05 -5.63 0.73
C GLU A 5 -39.07 -6.79 0.91
N ALA A 6 -39.41 -7.99 0.40
CA ALA A 6 -38.52 -9.15 0.44
C ALA A 6 -37.18 -8.91 -0.25
N ALA A 7 -37.16 -8.19 -1.40
CA ALA A 7 -35.93 -7.84 -2.08
C ALA A 7 -35.09 -6.87 -1.25
N PHE A 8 -35.68 -5.89 -0.59
CA PHE A 8 -34.96 -4.98 0.31
C PHE A 8 -34.39 -5.69 1.54
N GLU A 9 -35.17 -6.59 2.14
CA GLU A 9 -34.70 -7.42 3.25
C GLU A 9 -33.50 -8.29 2.85
N GLN A 10 -33.57 -8.92 1.66
CA GLN A 10 -32.48 -9.72 1.12
C GLN A 10 -31.21 -8.87 0.91
N LEU A 11 -31.33 -7.72 0.23
CA LEU A 11 -30.18 -6.82 0.00
C LEU A 11 -29.59 -6.29 1.31
N THR A 12 -30.43 -5.99 2.29
CA THR A 12 -29.99 -5.58 3.63
C THR A 12 -29.20 -6.70 4.31
N THR A 13 -29.70 -7.93 4.27
CA THR A 13 -29.02 -9.09 4.83
C THR A 13 -27.65 -9.32 4.16
N ILE A 14 -27.58 -9.23 2.82
CA ILE A 14 -26.32 -9.38 2.08
C ILE A 14 -25.35 -8.27 2.49
N ARG A 15 -25.79 -7.02 2.55
CA ARG A 15 -24.96 -5.89 2.99
C ARG A 15 -24.37 -6.14 4.39
N GLU A 16 -25.22 -6.52 5.36
CA GLU A 16 -24.77 -6.77 6.72
C GLU A 16 -23.77 -7.93 6.80
N LEU A 17 -24.01 -9.00 6.03
CA LEU A 17 -23.08 -10.12 5.93
C LEU A 17 -21.73 -9.69 5.36
N ARG A 18 -21.72 -8.93 4.25
CA ARG A 18 -20.48 -8.42 3.65
C ARG A 18 -19.74 -7.47 4.57
N THR A 19 -20.45 -6.59 5.26
CA THR A 19 -19.84 -5.72 6.27
C THR A 19 -19.15 -6.54 7.35
N PHE A 20 -19.82 -7.54 7.91
CA PHE A 20 -19.25 -8.41 8.94
C PHE A 20 -18.02 -9.21 8.44
N GLU A 21 -18.08 -9.74 7.21
CA GLU A 21 -16.98 -10.50 6.61
C GLU A 21 -15.73 -9.60 6.40
N ILE A 22 -15.92 -8.37 5.89
CA ILE A 22 -14.82 -7.41 5.68
C ILE A 22 -14.25 -6.95 7.02
N GLU A 23 -15.09 -6.56 7.97
CA GLU A 23 -14.64 -6.15 9.30
C GLU A 23 -13.85 -7.27 9.99
N THR A 24 -14.30 -8.53 9.86
CA THR A 24 -13.60 -9.69 10.41
C THR A 24 -12.24 -9.91 9.74
N ALA A 25 -12.19 -9.83 8.41
CA ALA A 25 -10.96 -9.98 7.65
C ALA A 25 -9.95 -8.88 8.01
N LEU A 26 -10.38 -7.62 8.02
CA LEU A 26 -9.53 -6.48 8.40
C LEU A 26 -9.08 -6.59 9.87
N GLN A 27 -9.96 -6.96 10.79
CA GLN A 27 -9.59 -7.14 12.20
C GLN A 27 -8.56 -8.25 12.38
N THR A 28 -8.61 -9.30 11.57
CA THR A 28 -7.61 -10.37 11.59
C THR A 28 -6.25 -9.83 11.18
N ILE A 29 -6.17 -9.05 10.10
CA ILE A 29 -4.94 -8.42 9.63
C ILE A 29 -4.42 -7.43 10.70
N VAL A 30 -5.29 -6.55 11.22
CA VAL A 30 -4.94 -5.60 12.30
C VAL A 30 -4.32 -6.29 13.49
N THR A 31 -4.94 -7.40 13.92
CA THR A 31 -4.44 -8.18 15.06
C THR A 31 -3.09 -8.81 14.75
N GLY A 32 -2.90 -9.35 13.54
CA GLY A 32 -1.63 -9.89 13.07
C GLY A 32 -0.53 -8.82 13.10
N VAL A 33 -0.75 -7.68 12.47
CA VAL A 33 0.21 -6.56 12.43
C VAL A 33 0.56 -6.05 13.84
N MET A 34 -0.44 -5.94 14.71
CA MET A 34 -0.25 -5.54 16.10
C MET A 34 0.63 -6.55 16.88
N LEU A 35 0.43 -7.84 16.66
CA LEU A 35 1.23 -8.87 17.32
C LEU A 35 2.66 -8.89 16.76
N ASP A 36 2.80 -8.84 15.43
CA ASP A 36 4.11 -8.83 14.76
C ASP A 36 4.97 -7.64 15.17
N SER A 37 4.38 -6.45 15.30
CA SER A 37 5.09 -5.24 15.73
C SER A 37 5.70 -5.32 17.15
N ARG A 38 5.22 -6.26 17.97
CA ARG A 38 5.63 -6.46 19.39
C ARG A 38 6.58 -7.66 19.56
N THR A 39 6.82 -8.45 18.50
CA THR A 39 7.73 -9.58 18.62
C THR A 39 9.15 -9.11 18.88
N THR A 40 9.91 -9.94 19.58
CA THR A 40 11.33 -9.66 19.84
C THR A 40 12.08 -9.48 18.52
N ASP A 41 11.79 -10.31 17.54
CA ASP A 41 12.47 -10.30 16.23
C ASP A 41 12.20 -8.99 15.47
N THR A 42 10.96 -8.48 15.47
CA THR A 42 10.62 -7.19 14.83
C THR A 42 11.28 -6.02 15.57
N VAL A 43 11.32 -6.04 16.91
CA VAL A 43 11.98 -4.99 17.69
C VAL A 43 13.49 -5.00 17.43
N GLU A 44 14.12 -6.16 17.42
CA GLU A 44 15.55 -6.30 17.11
C GLU A 44 15.87 -5.93 15.65
N ALA A 45 14.99 -6.27 14.71
CA ALA A 45 15.08 -5.85 13.31
C ALA A 45 15.02 -4.32 13.19
N SER A 46 14.04 -3.67 13.83
CA SER A 46 13.92 -2.21 13.86
C SER A 46 15.19 -1.55 14.39
N ILE A 47 15.74 -2.03 15.50
CA ILE A 47 16.99 -1.51 16.09
C ILE A 47 18.16 -1.69 15.12
N ALA A 48 18.30 -2.86 14.50
CA ALA A 48 19.38 -3.17 13.58
C ALA A 48 19.31 -2.29 12.31
N PHE A 49 18.13 -2.16 11.70
CA PHE A 49 17.95 -1.31 10.53
C PHE A 49 18.16 0.17 10.84
N ASN A 50 17.72 0.66 12.00
CA ASN A 50 17.95 2.05 12.43
C ASN A 50 19.44 2.35 12.54
N ALA A 51 20.20 1.47 13.18
CA ALA A 51 21.66 1.63 13.34
C ALA A 51 22.37 1.57 11.99
N ALA A 52 22.07 0.57 11.15
CA ALA A 52 22.69 0.39 9.85
C ALA A 52 22.32 1.53 8.86
N PHE A 53 21.08 2.03 8.91
CA PHE A 53 20.67 3.20 8.13
C PHE A 53 21.48 4.44 8.52
N ALA A 54 21.67 4.65 9.82
CA ALA A 54 22.50 5.77 10.31
C ALA A 54 23.97 5.66 9.88
N GLU A 55 24.53 4.44 9.79
CA GLU A 55 25.87 4.23 9.25
C GLU A 55 25.97 4.57 7.76
N LEU A 56 24.97 4.15 6.96
CA LEU A 56 24.93 4.48 5.54
C LEU A 56 24.75 5.98 5.28
N GLU A 57 24.13 6.72 6.22
CA GLU A 57 23.91 8.16 6.10
C GLU A 57 25.20 8.99 6.21
N VAL A 58 26.25 8.47 6.86
CA VAL A 58 27.50 9.22 7.20
C VAL A 58 28.19 9.80 5.96
N ALA A 59 28.21 9.09 4.83
CA ALA A 59 28.90 9.53 3.62
C ALA A 59 27.95 9.57 2.43
N PRO A 60 28.06 10.57 1.53
CA PRO A 60 27.27 10.58 0.31
C PRO A 60 27.66 9.40 -0.61
N PRO A 61 26.72 8.92 -1.45
CA PRO A 61 27.06 7.98 -2.49
C PRO A 61 28.02 8.63 -3.52
N PRO A 62 28.84 7.84 -4.22
CA PRO A 62 29.61 8.32 -5.35
C PRO A 62 28.75 9.00 -6.41
N GLU A 63 29.29 9.98 -7.15
CA GLU A 63 28.55 10.69 -8.20
C GLU A 63 28.00 9.74 -9.28
N ALA A 64 28.80 8.74 -9.69
CA ALA A 64 28.37 7.74 -10.67
C ALA A 64 27.16 6.91 -10.18
N ASP A 65 27.03 6.69 -8.88
CA ASP A 65 25.90 5.98 -8.28
C ASP A 65 24.64 6.87 -8.28
N VAL A 66 24.80 8.17 -8.05
CA VAL A 66 23.71 9.15 -8.17
C VAL A 66 23.23 9.23 -9.61
N ASP A 67 24.13 9.25 -10.59
CA ASP A 67 23.80 9.26 -12.02
C ASP A 67 23.05 7.98 -12.42
N ALA A 68 23.47 6.82 -11.91
CA ALA A 68 22.78 5.55 -12.17
C ALA A 68 21.38 5.54 -11.57
N LEU A 69 21.18 6.09 -10.36
CA LEU A 69 19.88 6.22 -9.74
C LEU A 69 18.97 7.19 -10.53
N ASN A 70 19.52 8.33 -11.00
CA ASN A 70 18.80 9.27 -11.85
C ASN A 70 18.33 8.58 -13.14
N ALA A 71 19.20 7.81 -13.79
CA ALA A 71 18.86 7.07 -14.99
C ALA A 71 17.71 6.08 -14.77
N TYR A 72 17.69 5.33 -13.65
CA TYR A 72 16.58 4.46 -13.29
C TYR A 72 15.26 5.23 -13.16
N TYR A 73 15.26 6.37 -12.46
CA TYR A 73 14.06 7.18 -12.32
C TYR A 73 13.54 7.67 -13.66
N GLU A 74 14.42 8.16 -14.53
CA GLU A 74 14.05 8.73 -15.83
C GLU A 74 13.64 7.68 -16.87
N SER A 75 14.31 6.52 -16.90
CA SER A 75 14.09 5.51 -17.94
C SER A 75 13.08 4.44 -17.60
N ASP A 76 12.89 4.12 -16.30
CA ASP A 76 12.10 2.98 -15.86
C ASP A 76 10.90 3.42 -15.01
N PHE A 77 11.14 4.11 -13.88
CA PHE A 77 10.09 4.40 -12.92
C PHE A 77 9.10 5.48 -13.41
N LEU A 78 9.59 6.63 -13.90
CA LEU A 78 8.73 7.74 -14.33
C LEU A 78 7.82 7.38 -15.49
N PRO A 79 8.29 6.74 -16.58
CA PRO A 79 7.40 6.38 -17.68
C PRO A 79 6.24 5.47 -17.23
N ALA A 80 6.49 4.53 -16.32
CA ALA A 80 5.47 3.66 -15.77
C ALA A 80 4.48 4.41 -14.86
N LEU A 81 4.99 5.32 -14.01
CA LEU A 81 4.17 6.16 -13.13
C LEU A 81 3.28 7.12 -13.93
N GLU A 82 3.85 7.82 -14.90
CA GLU A 82 3.16 8.80 -15.75
C GLU A 82 2.08 8.14 -16.61
N ALA A 83 2.38 7.01 -17.21
CA ALA A 83 1.40 6.21 -17.95
C ALA A 83 0.22 5.83 -17.07
N ARG A 84 0.47 5.42 -15.82
CA ARG A 84 -0.58 4.99 -14.90
C ARG A 84 -1.30 6.14 -14.20
N SER A 85 -0.63 7.25 -13.90
CA SER A 85 -1.23 8.40 -13.21
C SER A 85 -1.91 9.40 -14.15
N GLY A 86 -1.41 9.53 -15.37
CA GLY A 86 -1.77 10.57 -16.32
C GLY A 86 -1.20 11.95 -15.97
N ASN A 87 -0.23 12.02 -15.05
CA ASN A 87 0.42 13.26 -14.61
C ASN A 87 1.90 13.19 -14.88
N ASP A 88 2.52 14.35 -15.13
CA ASP A 88 3.97 14.49 -15.23
C ASP A 88 4.59 14.60 -13.83
N TYR A 89 5.78 14.02 -13.65
CA TYR A 89 6.54 14.05 -12.40
C TYR A 89 7.97 14.46 -12.64
N ASP A 90 8.58 15.07 -11.63
CA ASP A 90 10.00 15.40 -11.63
C ASP A 90 10.80 14.31 -10.90
N ALA A 91 11.75 13.68 -11.58
CA ALA A 91 12.59 12.61 -11.06
C ALA A 91 13.28 12.98 -9.74
N VAL A 92 13.80 14.20 -9.65
CA VAL A 92 14.57 14.67 -8.47
C VAL A 92 13.66 14.80 -7.26
N SER A 93 12.42 15.23 -7.45
CA SER A 93 11.44 15.40 -6.36
C SER A 93 10.98 14.06 -5.76
N LEU A 94 11.11 12.96 -6.51
CA LEU A 94 10.75 11.61 -6.09
C LEU A 94 11.90 10.83 -5.46
N GLN A 95 13.11 11.34 -5.50
CA GLN A 95 14.26 10.67 -4.91
C GLN A 95 14.33 10.90 -3.40
N PRO A 96 14.91 9.96 -2.63
CA PRO A 96 15.16 10.18 -1.22
C PRO A 96 16.22 11.27 -1.03
N PHE A 97 16.02 12.14 -0.04
CA PHE A 97 17.01 13.17 0.30
C PHE A 97 18.22 12.59 1.03
N SER A 98 18.04 11.48 1.74
CA SER A 98 19.07 10.84 2.56
C SER A 98 20.13 10.13 1.71
N ASN A 99 21.39 10.17 2.18
CA ASN A 99 22.47 9.39 1.58
C ASN A 99 22.21 7.88 1.66
N ALA A 100 21.71 7.42 2.80
CA ALA A 100 21.33 6.03 3.01
C ALA A 100 20.25 5.60 2.03
N GLY A 101 19.19 6.39 1.88
CA GLY A 101 18.11 6.10 0.95
C GLY A 101 18.58 5.95 -0.50
N LYS A 102 19.43 6.88 -0.97
CA LYS A 102 20.01 6.80 -2.32
C LYS A 102 20.83 5.53 -2.54
N LYS A 103 21.67 5.16 -1.56
CA LYS A 103 22.47 3.92 -1.63
C LYS A 103 21.59 2.69 -1.65
N LEU A 104 20.58 2.63 -0.78
CA LEU A 104 19.68 1.51 -0.69
C LEU A 104 18.81 1.35 -1.94
N GLN A 105 18.32 2.46 -2.50
CA GLN A 105 17.57 2.41 -3.75
C GLN A 105 18.43 1.94 -4.92
N LEU A 106 19.69 2.37 -5.00
CA LEU A 106 20.59 1.87 -6.04
C LEU A 106 20.83 0.37 -5.92
N LEU A 107 21.01 -0.14 -4.69
CA LEU A 107 21.33 -1.55 -4.41
C LEU A 107 20.15 -2.50 -4.49
N TYR A 108 18.94 -2.01 -4.22
CA TYR A 108 17.77 -2.86 -4.04
C TYR A 108 16.54 -2.46 -4.87
N THR A 109 16.39 -1.17 -5.21
CA THR A 109 15.25 -0.67 -5.96
C THR A 109 15.53 -0.60 -7.46
N ALA A 110 16.66 -0.02 -7.84
CA ALA A 110 17.02 0.24 -9.23
C ALA A 110 17.61 -0.99 -9.97
N VAL A 111 17.58 -2.16 -9.34
CA VAL A 111 18.11 -3.41 -9.92
C VAL A 111 17.12 -4.09 -10.85
N SER A 112 15.83 -3.77 -10.72
CA SER A 112 14.73 -4.31 -11.54
C SER A 112 13.50 -3.41 -11.39
N ASP A 113 12.65 -3.35 -12.40
CA ASP A 113 11.29 -2.82 -12.36
C ASP A 113 10.26 -3.85 -11.86
N ASP A 114 10.63 -5.14 -11.90
CA ASP A 114 9.79 -6.23 -11.42
C ASP A 114 9.84 -6.39 -9.89
N TYR A 115 8.67 -6.25 -9.26
CA TYR A 115 8.52 -6.33 -7.80
C TYR A 115 8.87 -7.71 -7.23
N ASP A 116 8.53 -8.80 -7.92
CA ASP A 116 8.83 -10.15 -7.45
C ASP A 116 10.34 -10.41 -7.46
N THR A 117 11.04 -9.91 -8.48
CA THR A 117 12.51 -9.92 -8.53
C THR A 117 13.11 -9.18 -7.35
N LYS A 118 12.63 -7.97 -7.04
CA LYS A 118 13.09 -7.19 -5.88
C LYS A 118 12.77 -7.90 -4.56
N LEU A 119 11.57 -8.46 -4.43
CA LEU A 119 11.16 -9.22 -3.24
C LEU A 119 12.08 -10.43 -2.98
N ALA A 120 12.58 -11.07 -4.03
CA ALA A 120 13.46 -12.23 -3.90
C ALA A 120 14.89 -11.89 -3.42
N ILE A 121 15.33 -10.62 -3.54
CA ILE A 121 16.69 -10.22 -3.14
C ILE A 121 16.81 -10.23 -1.62
N THR A 122 17.69 -11.06 -1.09
CA THR A 122 17.98 -11.12 0.35
C THR A 122 19.23 -10.34 0.76
N ASP A 123 20.23 -10.25 -0.12
CA ASP A 123 21.49 -9.57 0.12
C ASP A 123 22.03 -9.00 -1.19
N ALA A 124 22.36 -7.70 -1.22
CA ALA A 124 22.97 -7.05 -2.39
C ALA A 124 24.48 -7.34 -2.52
N GLY A 125 25.11 -7.94 -1.52
CA GLY A 125 26.52 -8.30 -1.53
C GLY A 125 27.47 -7.11 -1.36
N ASP A 126 26.98 -5.97 -0.86
CA ASP A 126 27.78 -4.75 -0.64
C ASP A 126 28.57 -4.75 0.67
N GLY A 127 28.33 -5.75 1.54
CA GLY A 127 29.01 -5.95 2.81
C GLY A 127 28.58 -4.98 3.91
N SER A 128 27.51 -4.22 3.71
CA SER A 128 26.96 -3.32 4.74
C SER A 128 26.26 -4.06 5.86
N GLU A 129 26.22 -3.44 7.05
CA GLU A 129 25.41 -3.94 8.15
C GLU A 129 23.91 -3.94 7.81
N TRP A 130 23.46 -3.04 6.93
CA TRP A 130 22.08 -3.03 6.45
C TRP A 130 21.75 -4.29 5.64
N SER A 131 22.59 -4.65 4.66
CA SER A 131 22.43 -5.88 3.87
C SER A 131 22.51 -7.14 4.73
N SER A 132 23.40 -7.15 5.73
CA SER A 132 23.51 -8.24 6.71
C SER A 132 22.24 -8.38 7.56
N ALA A 133 21.67 -7.27 8.05
CA ALA A 133 20.40 -7.26 8.77
C ALA A 133 19.25 -7.70 7.84
N HIS A 134 19.23 -7.20 6.60
CA HIS A 134 18.23 -7.55 5.60
C HIS A 134 18.24 -9.05 5.29
N ALA A 135 19.40 -9.66 5.05
CA ALA A 135 19.50 -11.09 4.78
C ALA A 135 18.93 -11.96 5.91
N ARG A 136 19.04 -11.50 7.15
CA ARG A 136 18.50 -12.21 8.34
C ARG A 136 17.00 -12.05 8.50
N VAL A 137 16.47 -10.84 8.25
CA VAL A 137 15.09 -10.45 8.59
C VAL A 137 14.14 -10.62 7.42
N HIS A 138 14.60 -10.33 6.20
CA HIS A 138 13.77 -10.28 5.00
C HIS A 138 13.03 -11.60 4.68
N PRO A 139 13.57 -12.81 4.88
CA PRO A 139 12.82 -14.04 4.64
C PRO A 139 11.49 -14.09 5.39
N TYR A 140 11.44 -13.62 6.63
CA TYR A 140 10.19 -13.56 7.41
C TYR A 140 9.16 -12.60 6.78
N TYR A 141 9.54 -11.38 6.47
CA TYR A 141 8.62 -10.40 5.88
C TYR A 141 8.22 -10.75 4.44
N ARG A 142 9.11 -11.37 3.68
CA ARG A 142 8.78 -11.93 2.37
C ARG A 142 7.68 -12.98 2.49
N ASP A 143 7.80 -13.90 3.46
CA ASP A 143 6.80 -14.94 3.68
C ASP A 143 5.44 -14.33 4.13
N LEU A 144 5.42 -13.23 4.90
CA LEU A 144 4.17 -12.49 5.18
C LEU A 144 3.53 -11.95 3.90
N VAL A 145 4.33 -11.42 2.97
CA VAL A 145 3.85 -10.93 1.66
C VAL A 145 3.32 -12.09 0.82
N THR A 146 4.08 -13.17 0.68
CA THR A 146 3.74 -14.28 -0.23
C THR A 146 2.64 -15.20 0.31
N ASP A 147 2.64 -15.48 1.61
CA ASP A 147 1.75 -16.48 2.22
C ASP A 147 0.48 -15.86 2.79
N LEU A 148 0.55 -14.61 3.32
CA LEU A 148 -0.62 -13.88 3.84
C LEU A 148 -1.20 -12.88 2.83
N GLY A 149 -0.54 -12.69 1.69
CA GLY A 149 -0.99 -11.81 0.62
C GLY A 149 -0.88 -10.32 0.96
N TYR A 150 -0.01 -9.92 1.90
CA TYR A 150 0.27 -8.51 2.14
C TYR A 150 0.90 -7.88 0.89
N GLU A 151 0.54 -6.63 0.59
CA GLU A 151 1.07 -5.98 -0.61
C GLU A 151 2.46 -5.38 -0.39
N ASP A 152 2.76 -4.87 0.80
CA ASP A 152 4.12 -4.51 1.25
C ASP A 152 4.19 -4.46 2.79
N VAL A 153 5.42 -4.46 3.30
CA VAL A 153 5.74 -4.32 4.72
C VAL A 153 6.88 -3.32 4.87
N LEU A 154 6.63 -2.24 5.59
CA LEU A 154 7.60 -1.18 5.86
C LEU A 154 7.96 -1.14 7.35
N LEU A 155 9.24 -0.90 7.66
CA LEU A 155 9.67 -0.45 8.98
C LEU A 155 10.15 1.00 8.89
N THR A 156 9.70 1.83 9.82
CA THR A 156 10.18 3.21 9.96
C THR A 156 10.93 3.38 11.28
N ASN A 157 11.86 4.34 11.32
CA ASN A 157 12.44 4.80 12.57
C ASN A 157 11.56 5.87 13.24
N MET A 158 12.01 6.40 14.38
CA MET A 158 11.29 7.44 15.15
C MET A 158 11.21 8.79 14.41
N GLU A 159 12.10 9.03 13.46
CA GLU A 159 12.15 10.22 12.60
C GLU A 159 11.28 10.08 11.35
N GLY A 160 10.57 8.95 11.19
CA GLY A 160 9.69 8.67 10.06
C GLY A 160 10.42 8.24 8.79
N GLN A 161 11.70 7.89 8.87
CA GLN A 161 12.44 7.34 7.73
C GLN A 161 12.05 5.88 7.52
N VAL A 162 11.75 5.50 6.29
CA VAL A 162 11.52 4.11 5.87
C VAL A 162 12.87 3.42 5.80
N VAL A 163 13.19 2.66 6.83
CA VAL A 163 14.48 1.96 6.97
C VAL A 163 14.46 0.54 6.41
N TYR A 164 13.29 0.01 6.09
CA TYR A 164 13.07 -1.28 5.44
C TYR A 164 11.78 -1.25 4.63
N SER A 165 11.77 -1.91 3.47
CA SER A 165 10.61 -2.26 2.66
C SER A 165 10.78 -3.69 2.15
N ALA A 166 9.73 -4.50 2.17
CA ALA A 166 9.79 -5.86 1.64
C ALA A 166 9.93 -5.86 0.13
N TYR A 167 9.15 -5.05 -0.58
CA TYR A 167 9.22 -4.88 -2.03
C TYR A 167 10.35 -3.96 -2.51
N LYS A 168 10.97 -3.19 -1.61
CA LYS A 168 12.05 -2.28 -1.96
C LYS A 168 11.65 -1.31 -3.07
N GLY A 169 10.44 -0.72 -2.90
CA GLY A 169 9.95 0.35 -3.74
C GLY A 169 10.79 1.63 -3.61
N ILE A 170 10.44 2.67 -4.35
CA ILE A 170 11.12 3.97 -4.23
C ILE A 170 10.88 4.66 -2.88
N ASP A 171 9.95 4.17 -2.07
CA ASP A 171 9.73 4.59 -0.68
C ASP A 171 10.84 4.15 0.29
N LEU A 172 11.64 3.15 -0.08
CA LEU A 172 12.81 2.77 0.72
C LEU A 172 13.78 3.95 0.88
N GLY A 173 13.97 4.39 2.11
CA GLY A 173 14.79 5.55 2.44
C GLY A 173 14.05 6.89 2.44
N TYR A 174 12.74 6.92 2.15
CA TYR A 174 11.94 8.13 2.28
C TYR A 174 11.80 8.55 3.75
N ASN A 175 11.68 9.84 3.98
CA ASN A 175 11.21 10.38 5.25
C ASN A 175 9.73 10.74 5.09
N LEU A 176 8.84 9.98 5.72
CA LEU A 176 7.39 10.16 5.64
C LEU A 176 6.90 11.50 6.23
N PHE A 177 7.76 12.21 6.98
CA PHE A 177 7.47 13.53 7.55
C PHE A 177 7.97 14.69 6.69
N ALA A 178 8.62 14.38 5.56
CA ALA A 178 9.14 15.34 4.59
C ALA A 178 8.55 15.09 3.18
N PRO A 179 8.64 16.06 2.25
CA PRO A 179 8.28 15.81 0.85
C PRO A 179 9.05 14.60 0.26
N PRO A 180 8.43 13.81 -0.64
CA PRO A 180 7.10 14.02 -1.22
C PRO A 180 5.95 13.45 -0.40
N THR A 181 6.19 12.83 0.75
CA THR A 181 5.23 11.99 1.51
C THR A 181 4.62 12.65 2.75
N ASN A 182 5.03 13.87 3.13
CA ASN A 182 4.60 14.54 4.36
C ASN A 182 3.09 14.89 4.45
N GLY A 183 2.36 14.77 3.36
CA GLY A 183 0.91 15.00 3.32
C GLY A 183 0.09 13.73 3.11
N THR A 184 0.73 12.57 3.09
CA THR A 184 0.07 11.28 2.84
C THR A 184 -0.62 10.75 4.09
N VAL A 185 -1.63 9.89 3.90
CA VAL A 185 -2.31 9.23 5.03
C VAL A 185 -1.35 8.31 5.79
N LEU A 186 -0.39 7.66 5.08
CA LEU A 186 0.65 6.88 5.72
C LEU A 186 1.55 7.74 6.61
N GLY A 187 2.05 8.87 6.09
CA GLY A 187 2.91 9.79 6.85
C GLY A 187 2.23 10.30 8.12
N GLN A 188 0.94 10.64 8.02
CA GLN A 188 0.17 11.08 9.18
C GLN A 188 -0.06 9.93 10.18
N ALA A 189 -0.41 8.73 9.71
CA ALA A 189 -0.63 7.57 10.58
C ALA A 189 0.64 7.18 11.35
N VAL A 190 1.80 7.15 10.68
CA VAL A 190 3.10 6.89 11.34
C VAL A 190 3.39 7.94 12.40
N LYS A 191 3.19 9.23 12.08
CA LYS A 191 3.39 10.33 13.02
C LYS A 191 2.51 10.20 14.27
N ASP A 192 1.24 9.87 14.08
CA ASP A 192 0.27 9.74 15.18
C ASP A 192 0.56 8.51 16.06
N VAL A 193 0.91 7.38 15.44
CA VAL A 193 1.32 6.16 16.14
C VAL A 193 2.56 6.41 17.00
N LEU A 194 3.59 7.04 16.46
CA LEU A 194 4.82 7.35 17.19
C LEU A 194 4.61 8.38 18.31
N ALA A 195 3.71 9.35 18.11
CA ALA A 195 3.38 10.35 19.12
C ALA A 195 2.59 9.76 20.30
N SER A 196 1.89 8.65 20.10
CA SER A 196 1.06 8.02 21.14
C SER A 196 1.86 7.44 22.31
N SER A 197 3.13 7.09 22.10
CA SER A 197 4.03 6.47 23.08
C SER A 197 3.51 5.17 23.72
N THR A 198 2.49 4.55 23.11
CA THR A 198 1.89 3.27 23.55
C THR A 198 1.92 2.25 22.41
N LEU A 199 2.04 0.97 22.78
CA LEU A 199 1.98 -0.12 21.79
C LEU A 199 0.55 -0.43 21.28
N ASP A 200 -0.48 0.18 21.86
CA ASP A 200 -1.88 -0.11 21.50
C ASP A 200 -2.43 0.85 20.44
N ALA A 201 -1.65 1.82 20.00
CA ALA A 201 -2.04 2.82 19.00
C ALA A 201 -1.92 2.26 17.57
N VAL A 202 -2.81 1.36 17.21
CA VAL A 202 -2.87 0.86 15.82
C VAL A 202 -3.81 1.71 14.99
N ILE A 203 -3.38 2.14 13.81
CA ILE A 203 -4.16 2.97 12.88
C ILE A 203 -4.37 2.21 11.57
N VAL A 204 -5.62 2.16 11.11
CA VAL A 204 -5.99 1.74 9.76
C VAL A 204 -6.32 3.00 8.97
N THR A 205 -5.64 3.23 7.84
CA THR A 205 -5.89 4.41 7.01
C THR A 205 -7.02 4.18 6.02
N ASP A 206 -7.57 5.26 5.46
CA ASP A 206 -8.31 5.16 4.20
C ASP A 206 -7.33 4.92 3.03
N PHE A 207 -7.87 4.63 1.84
CA PHE A 207 -7.08 4.53 0.62
C PHE A 207 -6.57 5.90 0.17
N GLU A 208 -5.34 5.91 -0.30
CA GLU A 208 -4.75 7.00 -1.07
C GLU A 208 -4.01 6.45 -2.30
N ARG A 209 -3.74 7.33 -3.26
CA ARG A 209 -2.89 6.94 -4.39
C ARG A 209 -1.43 7.00 -3.98
N TRP A 210 -0.80 5.82 -3.90
CA TRP A 210 0.57 5.70 -3.44
C TRP A 210 1.55 5.74 -4.61
N VAL A 211 2.25 6.86 -4.74
CA VAL A 211 3.21 7.09 -5.83
C VAL A 211 4.28 6.01 -5.91
N PRO A 212 4.90 5.55 -4.81
CA PRO A 212 5.89 4.48 -4.86
C PRO A 212 5.37 3.14 -5.42
N SER A 213 4.08 2.88 -5.31
CA SER A 213 3.42 1.73 -5.96
C SER A 213 2.75 2.13 -7.28
N LEU A 214 3.39 2.99 -8.07
CA LEU A 214 2.90 3.46 -9.37
C LEU A 214 1.46 4.02 -9.30
N ASN A 215 1.18 4.81 -8.27
CA ASN A 215 -0.12 5.46 -8.06
C ASN A 215 -1.31 4.49 -7.85
N VAL A 216 -1.03 3.26 -7.41
CA VAL A 216 -2.07 2.29 -7.02
C VAL A 216 -2.77 2.77 -5.75
N PRO A 217 -4.12 2.65 -5.66
CA PRO A 217 -4.83 2.89 -4.42
C PRO A 217 -4.36 1.96 -3.31
N THR A 218 -3.90 2.54 -2.21
CA THR A 218 -3.25 1.82 -1.11
C THR A 218 -3.80 2.29 0.22
N ALA A 219 -4.09 1.36 1.12
CA ALA A 219 -4.40 1.62 2.53
C ALA A 219 -3.39 0.90 3.42
N TRP A 220 -3.21 1.39 4.63
CA TRP A 220 -2.16 0.93 5.53
C TRP A 220 -2.72 0.55 6.89
N ILE A 221 -2.13 -0.45 7.53
CA ILE A 221 -2.25 -0.73 8.95
C ILE A 221 -0.90 -0.39 9.58
N VAL A 222 -0.90 0.59 10.49
CA VAL A 222 0.31 1.10 11.13
C VAL A 222 0.28 0.78 12.62
N SER A 223 1.33 0.13 13.12
CA SER A 223 1.48 -0.25 14.52
C SER A 223 2.85 0.18 15.07
N PRO A 224 2.94 0.67 16.31
CA PRO A 224 4.23 1.05 16.90
C PRO A 224 5.09 -0.18 17.16
N VAL A 225 6.41 -0.04 16.92
CA VAL A 225 7.41 -1.06 17.21
C VAL A 225 8.24 -0.64 18.42
N GLY A 226 8.48 -1.57 19.34
CA GLY A 226 9.32 -1.30 20.51
C GLY A 226 8.84 -1.99 21.76
N LYS A 227 9.18 -1.39 22.91
CA LYS A 227 8.72 -1.79 24.25
C LYS A 227 7.89 -0.66 24.87
N PRO A 228 7.03 -0.95 25.85
CA PRO A 228 6.31 0.09 26.55
C PRO A 228 7.24 1.21 27.05
N GLY A 229 7.00 2.44 26.58
CA GLY A 229 7.82 3.61 26.92
C GLY A 229 9.16 3.73 26.20
N ALA A 230 9.46 2.83 25.24
CA ALA A 230 10.68 2.83 24.44
C ALA A 230 10.40 2.32 23.03
N LEU A 231 9.70 3.14 22.23
CA LEU A 231 9.46 2.84 20.82
C LEU A 231 10.76 2.95 20.02
N THR A 232 10.90 2.12 19.00
CA THR A 232 12.04 2.13 18.07
C THR A 232 11.63 2.58 16.67
N GLY A 233 10.31 2.64 16.40
CA GLY A 233 9.76 3.00 15.11
C GLY A 233 8.33 2.52 14.97
N ALA A 234 7.89 2.33 13.72
CA ALA A 234 6.59 1.77 13.38
C ALA A 234 6.71 0.69 12.29
N LEU A 235 5.80 -0.29 12.36
CA LEU A 235 5.53 -1.26 11.32
C LEU A 235 4.30 -0.79 10.54
N ALA A 236 4.42 -0.64 9.24
CA ALA A 236 3.31 -0.35 8.34
C ALA A 236 3.14 -1.50 7.34
N VAL A 237 1.94 -2.03 7.25
CA VAL A 237 1.58 -3.10 6.31
C VAL A 237 0.59 -2.57 5.31
N GLN A 238 0.88 -2.76 4.04
CA GLN A 238 -0.03 -2.39 2.95
C GLN A 238 -1.18 -3.40 2.88
N VAL A 239 -2.41 -2.89 2.99
CA VAL A 239 -3.63 -3.73 3.01
C VAL A 239 -3.88 -4.31 1.64
N PRO A 240 -4.08 -5.65 1.53
CA PRO A 240 -4.38 -6.27 0.25
C PRO A 240 -5.79 -5.88 -0.23
N LEU A 241 -5.87 -5.07 -1.28
CA LEU A 241 -7.14 -4.66 -1.90
C LEU A 241 -7.91 -5.87 -2.43
N GLU A 242 -7.19 -6.91 -2.86
CA GLU A 242 -7.78 -8.14 -3.37
C GLU A 242 -8.63 -8.87 -2.31
N VAL A 243 -8.23 -8.87 -1.04
CA VAL A 243 -9.04 -9.45 0.06
C VAL A 243 -10.40 -8.74 0.18
N ILE A 244 -10.41 -7.42 0.06
CA ILE A 244 -11.63 -6.62 0.08
C ILE A 244 -12.50 -6.95 -1.14
N ASN A 245 -11.90 -6.96 -2.33
CA ASN A 245 -12.59 -7.25 -3.58
C ASN A 245 -13.17 -8.67 -3.62
N GLN A 246 -12.40 -9.68 -3.23
CA GLN A 246 -12.88 -11.07 -3.18
C GLN A 246 -14.04 -11.24 -2.20
N THR A 247 -13.98 -10.61 -1.02
CA THR A 247 -15.06 -10.64 -0.05
C THR A 247 -16.34 -10.02 -0.62
N LEU A 248 -16.25 -8.83 -1.24
CA LEU A 248 -17.41 -8.12 -1.80
C LEU A 248 -18.02 -8.83 -2.98
N THR A 249 -17.19 -9.38 -3.87
CA THR A 249 -17.64 -10.09 -5.07
C THR A 249 -18.04 -11.54 -4.76
N GLY A 250 -17.68 -12.04 -3.57
CA GLY A 250 -17.85 -13.45 -3.22
C GLY A 250 -17.12 -14.39 -4.16
N GLY A 251 -15.92 -14.01 -4.58
CA GLY A 251 -15.14 -14.74 -5.60
C GLY A 251 -15.82 -14.75 -6.96
N HIS A 252 -16.50 -13.67 -7.33
CA HIS A 252 -17.27 -13.49 -8.58
C HIS A 252 -18.53 -14.39 -8.68
N GLN A 253 -19.06 -14.87 -7.57
CA GLN A 253 -20.26 -15.73 -7.51
C GLN A 253 -21.51 -14.94 -7.13
N TRP A 254 -21.71 -13.76 -7.70
CA TRP A 254 -22.80 -12.82 -7.32
C TRP A 254 -24.20 -13.43 -7.36
N GLU A 255 -24.54 -14.23 -8.39
CA GLU A 255 -25.87 -14.82 -8.53
C GLU A 255 -26.13 -15.87 -7.44
N GLU A 256 -25.14 -16.72 -7.18
CA GLU A 256 -25.23 -17.77 -6.15
C GLU A 256 -25.34 -17.17 -4.75
N GLN A 257 -24.78 -15.97 -4.57
CA GLN A 257 -24.82 -15.24 -3.31
C GLN A 257 -26.02 -14.29 -3.17
N GLY A 258 -27.00 -14.41 -4.06
CA GLY A 258 -28.27 -13.73 -3.95
C GLY A 258 -28.30 -12.30 -4.48
N LEU A 259 -27.23 -11.81 -5.13
CA LEU A 259 -27.19 -10.50 -5.78
C LEU A 259 -27.86 -10.50 -7.18
N GLY A 260 -28.22 -11.70 -7.68
CA GLY A 260 -28.86 -11.84 -8.99
C GLY A 260 -27.92 -11.41 -10.13
N LYS A 261 -28.52 -11.06 -11.27
CA LYS A 261 -27.79 -10.80 -12.52
C LYS A 261 -27.08 -9.45 -12.59
N THR A 262 -27.52 -8.46 -11.79
CA THR A 262 -27.04 -7.07 -11.90
C THR A 262 -26.69 -6.43 -10.56
N GLY A 263 -26.98 -7.09 -9.46
CA GLY A 263 -26.67 -6.56 -8.12
C GLY A 263 -25.19 -6.67 -7.81
N GLU A 264 -24.67 -5.68 -7.09
CA GLU A 264 -23.33 -5.69 -6.54
C GLU A 264 -23.29 -5.11 -5.12
N ALA A 265 -22.27 -5.49 -4.36
CA ALA A 265 -21.91 -4.84 -3.11
C ALA A 265 -20.60 -4.09 -3.31
N TYR A 266 -20.53 -2.86 -2.81
CA TYR A 266 -19.34 -2.01 -2.91
C TYR A 266 -19.16 -1.16 -1.66
N ILE A 267 -17.95 -0.68 -1.44
CA ILE A 267 -17.61 0.26 -0.36
C ILE A 267 -17.48 1.66 -0.96
N VAL A 268 -18.02 2.65 -0.26
CA VAL A 268 -17.92 4.07 -0.62
C VAL A 268 -17.26 4.83 0.53
N GLY A 269 -16.28 5.67 0.19
CA GLY A 269 -15.64 6.56 1.14
C GLY A 269 -16.47 7.81 1.45
N PRO A 270 -16.05 8.62 2.41
CA PRO A 270 -16.74 9.87 2.78
C PRO A 270 -16.72 10.93 1.66
N ASP A 271 -15.85 10.77 0.68
CA ASP A 271 -15.73 11.58 -0.54
C ASP A 271 -16.67 11.10 -1.67
N HIS A 272 -17.55 10.14 -1.39
CA HIS A 272 -18.44 9.49 -2.34
C HIS A 272 -17.74 8.72 -3.47
N LEU A 273 -16.47 8.39 -3.34
CA LEU A 273 -15.74 7.55 -4.29
C LEU A 273 -15.71 6.08 -3.82
N MET A 274 -15.72 5.17 -4.77
CA MET A 274 -15.61 3.73 -4.46
C MET A 274 -14.28 3.37 -3.81
N ARG A 275 -14.33 2.39 -2.89
CA ARG A 275 -13.17 1.76 -2.23
C ARG A 275 -13.03 0.27 -2.59
N SER A 276 -13.74 -0.17 -3.61
CA SER A 276 -13.73 -1.53 -4.12
C SER A 276 -13.87 -1.52 -5.64
N ILE A 277 -13.60 -2.65 -6.27
CA ILE A 277 -13.82 -2.80 -7.71
C ILE A 277 -15.31 -2.96 -8.04
N SER A 278 -15.79 -2.38 -9.15
CA SER A 278 -17.15 -2.57 -9.63
C SER A 278 -17.31 -3.90 -10.38
N ARG A 279 -18.40 -4.63 -10.06
CA ARG A 279 -18.83 -5.80 -10.83
C ARG A 279 -19.00 -5.49 -12.31
N ALA A 280 -19.61 -4.34 -12.63
CA ALA A 280 -19.86 -3.95 -14.01
C ALA A 280 -18.54 -3.76 -14.79
N LEU A 281 -17.48 -3.29 -14.15
CA LEU A 281 -16.16 -3.20 -14.78
C LEU A 281 -15.55 -4.59 -15.04
N ILE A 282 -15.74 -5.53 -14.11
CA ILE A 282 -15.22 -6.90 -14.23
C ILE A 282 -15.94 -7.66 -15.34
N GLU A 283 -17.29 -7.64 -15.34
CA GLU A 283 -18.09 -8.44 -16.26
C GLU A 283 -18.21 -7.81 -17.66
N HIS A 284 -18.18 -6.49 -17.75
CA HIS A 284 -18.48 -5.74 -18.98
C HIS A 284 -17.52 -4.57 -19.23
N PRO A 285 -16.20 -4.77 -19.24
CA PRO A 285 -15.22 -3.69 -19.38
C PRO A 285 -15.43 -2.85 -20.65
N ASP A 286 -15.81 -3.48 -21.75
CA ASP A 286 -16.01 -2.81 -23.06
C ASP A 286 -17.17 -1.81 -23.08
N THR A 287 -18.16 -1.98 -22.21
CA THR A 287 -19.36 -1.13 -22.14
C THR A 287 -19.42 -0.30 -20.86
N TYR A 288 -18.49 -0.51 -19.95
CA TYR A 288 -18.47 0.14 -18.64
C TYR A 288 -18.47 1.66 -18.75
N ALA A 289 -17.53 2.23 -19.52
CA ALA A 289 -17.42 3.68 -19.67
C ALA A 289 -18.74 4.31 -20.16
N ALA A 290 -19.35 3.75 -21.23
CA ALA A 290 -20.61 4.26 -21.74
C ALA A 290 -21.75 4.19 -20.70
N SER A 291 -21.77 3.13 -19.90
CA SER A 291 -22.78 2.91 -18.86
C SER A 291 -22.67 3.96 -17.74
N VAL A 292 -21.47 4.18 -17.21
CA VAL A 292 -21.27 5.12 -16.10
C VAL A 292 -21.36 6.59 -16.55
N ILE A 293 -20.98 6.90 -17.80
CA ILE A 293 -21.20 8.24 -18.39
C ILE A 293 -22.71 8.53 -18.48
N SER A 294 -23.52 7.55 -18.90
CA SER A 294 -24.97 7.72 -18.95
C SER A 294 -25.60 7.91 -17.56
N ALA A 295 -24.92 7.45 -16.51
CA ALA A 295 -25.30 7.62 -15.11
C ALA A 295 -24.74 8.89 -14.44
N GLY A 296 -23.93 9.71 -15.16
CA GLY A 296 -23.45 11.00 -14.66
C GLY A 296 -21.94 11.09 -14.42
N THR A 297 -21.19 10.00 -14.52
CA THR A 297 -19.73 10.04 -14.43
C THR A 297 -19.14 10.82 -15.63
N SER A 298 -18.15 11.70 -15.40
CA SER A 298 -17.51 12.42 -16.50
C SER A 298 -16.79 11.47 -17.46
N PRO A 299 -16.76 11.78 -18.77
CA PRO A 299 -16.09 10.93 -19.76
C PRO A 299 -14.62 10.62 -19.42
N ASP A 300 -13.86 11.64 -19.02
CA ASP A 300 -12.44 11.49 -18.69
C ASP A 300 -12.21 10.51 -17.51
N VAL A 301 -13.07 10.54 -16.49
CA VAL A 301 -12.99 9.61 -15.36
C VAL A 301 -13.40 8.20 -15.81
N ALA A 302 -14.44 8.06 -16.59
CA ALA A 302 -14.91 6.76 -17.06
C ALA A 302 -13.88 6.07 -17.98
N GLU A 303 -13.26 6.82 -18.89
CA GLU A 303 -12.19 6.33 -19.75
C GLU A 303 -10.96 5.93 -18.92
N ARG A 304 -10.61 6.74 -17.91
CA ARG A 304 -9.51 6.45 -17.01
C ARG A 304 -9.72 5.19 -16.19
N ILE A 305 -10.94 4.95 -15.70
CA ILE A 305 -11.29 3.72 -14.97
C ILE A 305 -11.05 2.48 -15.84
N VAL A 306 -11.46 2.52 -17.11
CA VAL A 306 -11.27 1.41 -18.05
C VAL A 306 -9.79 1.22 -18.37
N GLU A 307 -9.04 2.30 -18.60
CA GLU A 307 -7.62 2.27 -18.92
C GLU A 307 -6.80 1.59 -17.82
N ILE A 308 -7.04 1.95 -16.56
CA ILE A 308 -6.30 1.38 -15.41
C ILE A 308 -6.92 0.08 -14.88
N GLY A 309 -8.12 -0.30 -15.33
CA GLY A 309 -8.83 -1.48 -14.85
C GLY A 309 -9.29 -1.39 -13.40
N GLY A 310 -9.60 -0.21 -12.87
CA GLY A 310 -9.93 -0.05 -11.45
C GLY A 310 -10.82 1.14 -11.12
N THR A 311 -11.76 0.94 -10.20
CA THR A 311 -12.76 1.94 -9.76
C THR A 311 -12.39 2.67 -8.48
N VAL A 312 -11.44 2.14 -7.70
CA VAL A 312 -11.06 2.68 -6.37
C VAL A 312 -10.50 4.09 -6.50
N LEU A 313 -11.03 5.02 -5.71
CA LEU A 313 -10.70 6.46 -5.72
C LEU A 313 -10.96 7.16 -7.07
N LEU A 314 -11.80 6.58 -7.93
CA LEU A 314 -12.16 7.16 -9.22
C LEU A 314 -13.66 7.20 -9.46
N GLN A 315 -14.36 6.07 -9.26
CA GLN A 315 -15.79 5.99 -9.57
C GLN A 315 -16.61 6.72 -8.52
N PRO A 316 -17.29 7.83 -8.87
CA PRO A 316 -18.22 8.48 -7.97
C PRO A 316 -19.52 7.68 -7.85
N ILE A 317 -20.10 7.69 -6.66
CA ILE A 317 -21.42 7.12 -6.36
C ILE A 317 -22.32 8.26 -5.92
N GLU A 318 -23.31 8.56 -6.72
CA GLU A 318 -24.39 9.47 -6.33
C GLU A 318 -25.46 8.68 -5.58
N THR A 319 -25.73 9.03 -4.32
CA THR A 319 -26.73 8.38 -3.45
C THR A 319 -28.00 9.25 -3.36
#